data_fb35018061281041bc9c121510e60354
#
_entry.id   fb35018061281041bc9c121510e60354
#
_cell.length_a   1.000
_cell.length_b   1.000
_cell.length_c   1.000
_cell.angle_alpha   90.00
_cell.angle_beta   90.00
_cell.angle_gamma   90.00
#
_symmetry.space_group_name_H-M   'P 1'
#
loop_
_entity.id
_entity.type
_entity.pdbx_description
1 polymer ?
#
loop_
_entity_poly.entity_id
_entity_poly.type
_entity_poly.pdbx_seq_one_letter_code
_entity_poly.pdbx_strand_id
1 'polypeptide(L)'
;MGKINKILVPVDGSVNGCKAVDEAIFFAQKCKAALDFVYVASSINKDIPSHIVFDRIWEKIPEDLKAAKHVETGSIPKAILRVADQEKSDMIIMGSRGLGLFKGALIGSVSQKVVEESQIPVMVIK
;
A
#
# COMPACT_ATOMS: atom_id res chain seq x y z
N MET A 1 -1.45 -8.09 -20.52
CA MET A 1 -1.90 -7.24 -19.43
C MET A 1 -2.45 -5.94 -19.98
N GLY A 2 -3.59 -5.49 -19.51
CA GLY A 2 -4.20 -4.27 -19.97
C GLY A 2 -3.55 -3.02 -19.35
N LYS A 3 -4.23 -1.91 -19.50
CA LYS A 3 -3.80 -0.63 -18.98
C LYS A 3 -3.88 -0.62 -17.45
N ILE A 4 -2.92 0.02 -16.79
CA ILE A 4 -2.94 0.23 -15.33
C ILE A 4 -3.80 1.47 -15.04
N ASN A 5 -4.96 1.26 -14.43
CA ASN A 5 -5.90 2.34 -14.09
C ASN A 5 -6.00 2.59 -12.59
N LYS A 6 -5.75 1.57 -11.77
CA LYS A 6 -5.86 1.68 -10.31
C LYS A 6 -4.71 0.95 -9.63
N ILE A 7 -4.07 1.63 -8.70
CA ILE A 7 -2.94 1.09 -7.94
C ILE A 7 -3.32 1.12 -6.46
N LEU A 8 -3.18 -0.02 -5.79
CA LEU A 8 -3.40 -0.12 -4.34
C LEU A 8 -2.06 0.00 -3.62
N VAL A 9 -2.04 0.82 -2.57
CA VAL A 9 -0.84 1.10 -1.79
C VAL A 9 -1.13 0.87 -0.31
N PRO A 10 -0.74 -0.27 0.25
CA PRO A 10 -0.81 -0.48 1.69
C PRO A 10 0.16 0.43 2.42
N VAL A 11 -0.30 1.01 3.52
CA VAL A 11 0.49 1.98 4.30
C VAL A 11 0.35 1.70 5.80
N ASP A 12 1.42 1.92 6.55
CA ASP A 12 1.43 1.78 8.00
C ASP A 12 2.26 2.86 8.71
N GLY A 13 2.79 3.82 7.95
CA GLY A 13 3.65 4.88 8.48
C GLY A 13 5.13 4.51 8.55
N SER A 14 5.51 3.30 8.15
CA SER A 14 6.91 2.89 8.13
C SER A 14 7.72 3.62 7.06
N VAL A 15 9.05 3.60 7.20
CA VAL A 15 9.96 4.22 6.22
C VAL A 15 9.81 3.57 4.84
N ASN A 16 9.74 2.24 4.79
CA ASN A 16 9.55 1.54 3.52
C ASN A 16 8.18 1.82 2.92
N GLY A 17 7.16 1.99 3.76
CA GLY A 17 5.84 2.40 3.31
C GLY A 17 5.85 3.79 2.69
N CYS A 18 6.60 4.73 3.27
CA CYS A 18 6.75 6.07 2.71
C CYS A 18 7.44 6.04 1.35
N LYS A 19 8.47 5.21 1.19
CA LYS A 19 9.12 5.01 -0.11
C LYS A 19 8.15 4.45 -1.14
N ALA A 20 7.31 3.50 -0.73
CA ALA A 20 6.30 2.92 -1.61
C ALA A 20 5.27 3.97 -2.06
N VAL A 21 4.87 4.87 -1.16
CA VAL A 21 3.98 5.98 -1.49
C VAL A 21 4.60 6.86 -2.57
N ASP A 22 5.86 7.25 -2.40
CA ASP A 22 6.55 8.10 -3.38
C ASP A 22 6.63 7.42 -4.75
N GLU A 23 6.97 6.14 -4.79
CA GLU A 23 7.00 5.37 -6.04
C GLU A 23 5.61 5.24 -6.67
N ALA A 24 4.58 5.01 -5.85
CA ALA A 24 3.22 4.89 -6.33
C ALA A 24 2.72 6.19 -6.97
N ILE A 25 3.04 7.33 -6.36
CA ILE A 25 2.70 8.64 -6.93
C ILE A 25 3.34 8.80 -8.30
N PHE A 26 4.64 8.46 -8.41
CA PHE A 26 5.35 8.54 -9.67
C PHE A 26 4.70 7.66 -10.76
N PHE A 27 4.44 6.40 -10.43
CA PHE A 27 3.80 5.49 -11.39
C PHE A 27 2.39 5.91 -11.75
N ALA A 28 1.61 6.37 -10.78
CA ALA A 28 0.24 6.81 -11.05
C ALA A 28 0.21 8.01 -11.99
N GLN A 29 1.15 8.94 -11.84
CA GLN A 29 1.25 10.07 -12.76
C GLN A 29 1.64 9.62 -14.17
N LYS A 30 2.58 8.67 -14.29
CA LYS A 30 3.03 8.16 -15.59
C LYS A 30 1.93 7.38 -16.31
N CYS A 31 1.18 6.56 -15.57
CA CYS A 31 0.11 5.72 -16.12
C CYS A 31 -1.24 6.43 -16.19
N LYS A 32 -1.37 7.61 -15.59
CA LYS A 32 -2.64 8.30 -15.39
C LYS A 32 -3.62 7.44 -14.61
N ALA A 33 -3.11 6.77 -13.58
CA ALA A 33 -3.87 5.86 -12.72
C ALA A 33 -4.34 6.57 -11.46
N ALA A 34 -5.40 6.05 -10.85
CA ALA A 34 -5.86 6.47 -9.52
C ALA A 34 -5.14 5.65 -8.44
N LEU A 35 -4.99 6.24 -7.27
CA LEU A 35 -4.39 5.56 -6.11
C LEU A 35 -5.44 5.26 -5.06
N ASP A 36 -5.40 4.05 -4.53
CA ASP A 36 -6.13 3.67 -3.32
C ASP A 36 -5.10 3.35 -2.25
N PHE A 37 -5.18 4.04 -1.11
CA PHE A 37 -4.33 3.75 0.04
C PHE A 37 -5.12 2.96 1.05
N VAL A 38 -4.54 1.89 1.59
CA VAL A 38 -5.19 1.08 2.61
C VAL A 38 -4.33 0.99 3.86
N TYR A 39 -4.92 1.32 4.99
CA TYR A 39 -4.35 1.16 6.31
C TYR A 39 -5.13 0.05 7.01
N VAL A 40 -4.44 -0.98 7.47
CA VAL A 40 -5.08 -2.08 8.18
C VAL A 40 -4.79 -1.93 9.66
N ALA A 41 -5.81 -1.61 10.44
CA ALA A 41 -5.70 -1.50 11.89
C ALA A 41 -5.58 -2.92 12.47
N SER A 42 -4.48 -3.17 13.15
CA SER A 42 -4.20 -4.48 13.76
C SER A 42 -3.41 -4.26 15.05
N SER A 43 -3.17 -5.34 15.79
CA SER A 43 -2.32 -5.28 16.96
C SER A 43 -0.88 -4.87 16.66
N ILE A 44 -0.46 -5.01 15.40
CA ILE A 44 0.89 -4.66 14.96
C ILE A 44 0.99 -3.16 14.64
N ASN A 45 -0.07 -2.54 14.14
CA ASN A 45 -0.07 -1.16 13.66
C ASN A 45 -0.67 -0.17 14.67
N LYS A 46 -0.41 -0.38 15.97
CA LYS A 46 -0.98 0.49 17.00
C LYS A 46 -0.25 1.82 17.17
N ASP A 47 1.00 1.89 16.74
CA ASP A 47 1.88 3.00 17.10
C ASP A 47 1.59 4.28 16.33
N ILE A 48 1.11 4.15 15.08
CA ILE A 48 0.82 5.31 14.24
C ILE A 48 -0.64 5.23 13.77
N PRO A 49 -1.51 6.12 14.29
CA PRO A 49 -2.92 6.11 13.88
C PRO A 49 -3.11 6.39 12.39
N SER A 50 -4.17 5.81 11.82
CA SER A 50 -4.46 5.94 10.40
C SER A 50 -4.57 7.40 9.94
N HIS A 51 -5.21 8.27 10.74
CA HIS A 51 -5.38 9.66 10.35
C HIS A 51 -4.03 10.39 10.23
N ILE A 52 -3.06 10.06 11.07
CA ILE A 52 -1.71 10.64 10.97
C ILE A 52 -1.02 10.16 9.69
N VAL A 53 -1.12 8.86 9.41
CA VAL A 53 -0.52 8.30 8.19
C VAL A 53 -1.11 8.95 6.95
N PHE A 54 -2.44 9.04 6.87
CA PHE A 54 -3.10 9.63 5.72
C PHE A 54 -2.83 11.13 5.58
N ASP A 55 -2.78 11.88 6.68
CA ASP A 55 -2.47 13.31 6.62
C ASP A 55 -1.10 13.54 5.99
N ARG A 56 -0.10 12.75 6.37
CA ARG A 56 1.24 12.82 5.79
C ARG A 56 1.25 12.50 4.30
N ILE A 57 0.46 11.50 3.89
CA ILE A 57 0.37 11.09 2.50
C ILE A 57 -0.31 12.18 1.66
N TRP A 58 -1.42 12.73 2.16
CA TRP A 58 -2.19 13.72 1.42
C TRP A 58 -1.41 15.01 1.16
N GLU A 59 -0.44 15.33 2.00
CA GLU A 59 0.47 16.45 1.75
C GLU A 59 1.30 16.28 0.48
N LYS A 60 1.50 15.03 0.05
CA LYS A 60 2.33 14.68 -1.12
C LYS A 60 1.52 14.48 -2.39
N ILE A 61 0.19 14.34 -2.28
CA ILE A 61 -0.65 14.00 -3.43
C ILE A 61 -0.83 15.23 -4.33
N PRO A 62 -0.43 15.14 -5.62
CA PRO A 62 -0.69 16.23 -6.56
C PRO A 62 -2.18 16.41 -6.82
N GLU A 63 -2.59 17.62 -7.13
CA GLU A 63 -4.01 17.97 -7.34
C GLU A 63 -4.66 17.20 -8.49
N ASP A 64 -3.88 16.85 -9.51
CA ASP A 64 -4.38 16.14 -10.69
C ASP A 64 -4.49 14.64 -10.48
N LEU A 65 -4.10 14.13 -9.32
CA LEU A 65 -4.08 12.70 -9.02
C LEU A 65 -5.27 12.33 -8.16
N LYS A 66 -6.07 11.36 -8.64
CA LYS A 66 -7.19 10.84 -7.85
C LYS A 66 -6.67 9.87 -6.80
N ALA A 67 -7.06 10.08 -5.55
CA ALA A 67 -6.63 9.25 -4.44
C ALA A 67 -7.80 9.03 -3.47
N ALA A 68 -7.86 7.82 -2.91
CA ALA A 68 -8.88 7.45 -1.93
C ALA A 68 -8.22 6.75 -0.74
N LYS A 69 -8.88 6.81 0.41
CA LYS A 69 -8.44 6.20 1.66
C LYS A 69 -9.32 5.04 2.02
N HIS A 70 -8.70 3.96 2.51
CA HIS A 70 -9.42 2.81 3.04
C HIS A 70 -8.82 2.43 4.38
N VAL A 71 -9.66 2.20 5.38
CA VAL A 71 -9.25 1.71 6.69
C VAL A 71 -9.93 0.36 6.90
N GLU A 72 -9.14 -0.67 7.13
CA GLU A 72 -9.60 -2.04 7.32
C GLU A 72 -9.11 -2.59 8.65
N THR A 73 -9.67 -3.71 9.06
CA THR A 73 -9.27 -4.39 10.29
C THR A 73 -9.01 -5.88 10.00
N GLY A 74 -8.33 -6.53 10.93
CA GLY A 74 -8.10 -7.97 10.86
C GLY A 74 -6.71 -8.33 10.36
N SER A 75 -6.61 -9.44 9.63
CA SER A 75 -5.36 -9.89 9.05
C SER A 75 -4.89 -8.91 7.98
N ILE A 76 -3.67 -8.41 8.12
CA ILE A 76 -3.14 -7.39 7.21
C ILE A 76 -3.09 -7.89 5.77
N PRO A 77 -2.45 -9.04 5.46
CA PRO A 77 -2.39 -9.47 4.05
C PRO A 77 -3.77 -9.79 3.47
N LYS A 78 -4.65 -10.41 4.26
CA LYS A 78 -6.01 -10.70 3.77
C LYS A 78 -6.80 -9.44 3.49
N ALA A 79 -6.68 -8.42 4.34
CA ALA A 79 -7.37 -7.15 4.15
C ALA A 79 -6.86 -6.43 2.89
N ILE A 80 -5.55 -6.45 2.66
CA ILE A 80 -4.95 -5.86 1.47
C ILE A 80 -5.52 -6.52 0.20
N LEU A 81 -5.52 -7.84 0.17
CA LEU A 81 -6.00 -8.60 -0.99
C LEU A 81 -7.51 -8.41 -1.20
N ARG A 82 -8.27 -8.32 -0.12
CA ARG A 82 -9.71 -8.05 -0.18
C ARG A 82 -10.00 -6.67 -0.80
N VAL A 83 -9.28 -5.64 -0.35
CA VAL A 83 -9.45 -4.29 -0.91
C VAL A 83 -9.03 -4.25 -2.38
N ALA A 84 -7.94 -4.93 -2.73
CA ALA A 84 -7.49 -5.01 -4.12
C ALA A 84 -8.59 -5.59 -5.02
N ASP A 85 -9.28 -6.61 -4.55
CA ASP A 85 -10.38 -7.24 -5.29
C ASP A 85 -11.61 -6.32 -5.35
N GLN A 86 -12.00 -5.75 -4.22
CA GLN A 86 -13.16 -4.85 -4.13
C GLN A 86 -12.99 -3.61 -5.02
N GLU A 87 -11.81 -3.04 -5.04
CA GLU A 87 -11.52 -1.81 -5.80
C GLU A 87 -11.06 -2.10 -7.22
N LYS A 88 -10.96 -3.36 -7.60
CA LYS A 88 -10.49 -3.79 -8.93
C LYS A 88 -9.14 -3.18 -9.26
N SER A 89 -8.22 -3.27 -8.32
CA SER A 89 -6.87 -2.76 -8.50
C SER A 89 -6.13 -3.54 -9.57
N ASP A 90 -5.31 -2.84 -10.35
CA ASP A 90 -4.52 -3.42 -11.43
C ASP A 90 -3.13 -3.83 -10.97
N MET A 91 -2.64 -3.23 -9.90
CA MET A 91 -1.39 -3.63 -9.26
C MET A 91 -1.35 -3.13 -7.83
N ILE A 92 -0.44 -3.71 -7.05
CA ILE A 92 -0.15 -3.29 -5.68
C ILE A 92 1.28 -2.78 -5.63
N ILE A 93 1.50 -1.64 -4.99
CA ILE A 93 2.84 -1.12 -4.69
C ILE A 93 2.95 -1.02 -3.18
N MET A 94 3.91 -1.72 -2.58
CA MET A 94 4.05 -1.75 -1.13
C MET A 94 5.51 -1.81 -0.72
N GLY A 95 5.78 -1.42 0.52
CA GLY A 95 7.12 -1.53 1.08
C GLY A 95 7.47 -3.00 1.34
N SER A 96 8.76 -3.31 1.26
CA SER A 96 9.26 -4.66 1.52
C SER A 96 9.13 -5.03 3.00
N ARG A 97 9.10 -4.03 3.90
CA ARG A 97 8.95 -4.21 5.34
C ARG A 97 8.07 -3.11 5.90
N GLY A 98 7.28 -3.43 6.92
CA GLY A 98 6.49 -2.46 7.65
C GLY A 98 7.08 -2.17 9.02
N LEU A 99 6.23 -1.84 9.98
CA LEU A 99 6.61 -1.57 11.37
C LEU A 99 6.94 -2.85 12.16
N GLY A 100 6.85 -4.02 11.55
CA GLY A 100 7.13 -5.29 12.20
C GLY A 100 8.58 -5.41 12.64
N LEU A 101 8.82 -6.32 13.61
CA LEU A 101 10.08 -6.44 14.32
C LEU A 101 11.14 -7.31 13.64
N PHE A 102 10.86 -7.84 12.47
CA PHE A 102 11.75 -8.81 11.85
C PHE A 102 12.92 -8.11 11.16
N LYS A 103 14.07 -8.08 11.84
CA LYS A 103 15.30 -7.51 11.30
C LYS A 103 16.05 -8.58 10.50
N GLY A 104 16.60 -8.19 9.36
CA GLY A 104 17.45 -9.05 8.54
C GLY A 104 16.74 -9.79 7.41
N ALA A 105 15.42 -9.81 7.36
CA ALA A 105 14.71 -10.35 6.22
C ALA A 105 14.72 -9.36 5.06
N LEU A 106 14.91 -9.83 3.83
CA LEU A 106 14.85 -8.99 2.63
C LEU A 106 13.44 -8.51 2.35
N ILE A 107 12.45 -9.29 2.74
CA ILE A 107 11.04 -8.99 2.57
C ILE A 107 10.31 -9.37 3.86
N GLY A 108 9.37 -8.54 4.30
CA GLY A 108 8.60 -8.81 5.51
C GLY A 108 7.52 -9.86 5.28
N SER A 109 6.96 -10.38 6.38
CA SER A 109 5.95 -11.43 6.33
C SER A 109 4.67 -10.99 5.60
N VAL A 110 4.24 -9.75 5.79
CA VAL A 110 3.04 -9.22 5.11
C VAL A 110 3.30 -9.13 3.61
N SER A 111 4.42 -8.54 3.22
CA SER A 111 4.77 -8.38 1.80
C SER A 111 4.91 -9.73 1.12
N GLN A 112 5.57 -10.68 1.78
CA GLN A 112 5.73 -12.03 1.24
C GLN A 112 4.37 -12.70 1.00
N LYS A 113 3.46 -12.59 1.96
CA LYS A 113 2.13 -13.19 1.84
C LYS A 113 1.34 -12.55 0.70
N VAL A 114 1.39 -11.24 0.58
CA VAL A 114 0.72 -10.53 -0.51
C VAL A 114 1.29 -10.96 -1.87
N VAL A 115 2.61 -11.05 -2.00
CA VAL A 115 3.26 -11.50 -3.24
C VAL A 115 2.83 -12.93 -3.60
N GLU A 116 2.78 -13.82 -2.61
CA GLU A 116 2.41 -15.20 -2.84
C GLU A 116 0.94 -15.38 -3.27
N GLU A 117 0.03 -14.60 -2.70
CA GLU A 117 -1.40 -14.80 -2.89
C GLU A 117 -2.06 -13.84 -3.87
N SER A 118 -1.38 -12.78 -4.27
CA SER A 118 -1.96 -11.80 -5.19
C SER A 118 -2.12 -12.38 -6.59
N GLN A 119 -3.26 -12.06 -7.22
CA GLN A 119 -3.50 -12.42 -8.61
C GLN A 119 -3.14 -11.27 -9.56
N ILE A 120 -2.70 -10.14 -9.02
CA ILE A 120 -2.27 -8.98 -9.80
C ILE A 120 -0.80 -8.69 -9.50
N PRO A 121 -0.10 -7.95 -10.35
CA PRO A 121 1.31 -7.62 -10.11
C PRO A 121 1.51 -6.91 -8.78
N VAL A 122 2.60 -7.22 -8.09
CA VAL A 122 2.99 -6.58 -6.85
C VAL A 122 4.40 -6.04 -7.00
N MET A 123 4.55 -4.73 -6.82
CA MET A 123 5.87 -4.09 -6.80
C MET A 123 6.25 -3.89 -5.34
N VAL A 124 7.40 -4.41 -4.95
CA VAL A 124 7.89 -4.33 -3.58
C VAL A 124 9.07 -3.36 -3.53
N ILE A 125 8.93 -2.33 -2.70
CA ILE A 125 9.93 -1.26 -2.59
C ILE A 125 10.80 -1.50 -1.36
N LYS A 126 12.10 -1.56 -1.57
CA LYS A 126 13.08 -1.78 -0.50
C LYS A 126 13.44 -0.51 0.24
#